data_e7e624e8faab3c0eb94667d41ab65f61
#
_entry.id   e7e624e8faab3c0eb94667d41ab65f61
#
_cell.length_a   1.000
_cell.length_b   1.000
_cell.length_c   1.000
_cell.angle_alpha   90.00
_cell.angle_beta   90.00
_cell.angle_gamma   90.00
#
_symmetry.space_group_name_H-M   'P 1'
#
loop_
_entity.id
_entity.type
_entity.pdbx_description
1 polymer ?
#
loop_
_entity_poly.entity_id
_entity_poly.type
_entity_poly.pdbx_seq_one_letter_code
_entity_poly.pdbx_strand_id
1 'polypeptide(L)'
;MAARESIIFKPLAIGNVTIKNRILRSSLSARVDNYDGSGTQWRINFEKTFAEGGVGGLISSHVPIDLRGRILPNYAFIDDDTKIDFWTNLGEQVHKAGDGRCKYFLQISYSGRQQDNAGIENWKSTPLSSTSQGDYFQGIRGRAMELAEIKAMVAKFVAAAIRVKKAGLDGIELHSGNGYLFTQFLSAAINDRTDQYGGSLANRFRFLREVIDGIRAVPDLRDMPLIVKLSGMDHHNAIFPWKQRGTPIEESVQIANWCE
;
A
#
# COMPACT_ATOMS: atom_id res chain seq x y z
N MET A 1 -19.37 28.96 15.17
CA MET A 1 -18.30 28.82 16.18
C MET A 1 -18.08 27.36 16.61
N ALA A 2 -19.12 26.55 16.77
CA ALA A 2 -18.99 25.14 17.22
C ALA A 2 -18.08 24.23 16.37
N ALA A 3 -17.96 24.48 15.05
CA ALA A 3 -17.13 23.64 14.16
C ALA A 3 -15.62 23.68 14.47
N ARG A 4 -15.10 24.74 15.07
CA ARG A 4 -13.65 24.88 15.39
C ARG A 4 -13.24 24.09 16.65
N GLU A 5 -14.18 23.67 17.48
CA GLU A 5 -13.91 22.87 18.68
C GLU A 5 -13.94 21.36 18.42
N SER A 6 -14.44 20.94 17.26
CA SER A 6 -14.51 19.53 16.91
C SER A 6 -13.11 18.90 16.85
N ILE A 7 -12.99 17.69 17.41
CA ILE A 7 -11.74 16.92 17.44
C ILE A 7 -11.15 16.69 16.02
N ILE A 8 -11.98 16.68 14.98
CA ILE A 8 -11.53 16.48 13.60
C ILE A 8 -10.61 17.62 13.10
N PHE A 9 -10.74 18.82 13.67
CA PHE A 9 -9.91 19.98 13.34
C PHE A 9 -8.69 20.14 14.25
N LYS A 10 -8.53 19.26 15.25
CA LYS A 10 -7.36 19.27 16.13
C LYS A 10 -6.19 18.54 15.49
N PRO A 11 -4.95 19.00 15.69
CA PRO A 11 -3.77 18.28 15.23
C PRO A 11 -3.71 16.84 15.78
N LEU A 12 -3.01 15.96 15.05
CA LEU A 12 -2.73 14.59 15.45
C LEU A 12 -1.28 14.26 15.13
N ALA A 13 -0.55 13.74 16.11
CA ALA A 13 0.77 13.16 15.89
C ALA A 13 0.66 11.74 15.34
N ILE A 14 1.45 11.44 14.32
CA ILE A 14 1.58 10.09 13.73
C ILE A 14 3.10 9.85 13.59
N GLY A 15 3.67 8.97 14.42
CA GLY A 15 5.12 8.84 14.52
C GLY A 15 5.77 10.18 14.83
N ASN A 16 6.75 10.58 14.05
CA ASN A 16 7.50 11.83 14.22
C ASN A 16 6.92 13.02 13.44
N VAL A 17 5.73 12.90 12.83
CA VAL A 17 5.06 14.00 12.13
C VAL A 17 3.74 14.38 12.79
N THR A 18 3.36 15.66 12.67
CA THR A 18 2.06 16.16 13.11
C THR A 18 1.26 16.62 11.90
N ILE A 19 0.05 16.07 11.73
CA ILE A 19 -0.93 16.56 10.75
C ILE A 19 -1.78 17.66 11.37
N LYS A 20 -2.10 18.71 10.59
CA LYS A 20 -2.80 19.91 11.08
C LYS A 20 -4.24 19.69 11.54
N ASN A 21 -4.89 18.64 11.03
CA ASN A 21 -6.22 18.21 11.39
C ASN A 21 -6.35 16.70 11.09
N ARG A 22 -7.43 16.07 11.55
CA ARG A 22 -7.66 14.63 11.41
C ARG A 22 -8.40 14.23 10.13
N ILE A 23 -8.36 15.10 9.13
CA ILE A 23 -8.93 14.84 7.81
C ILE A 23 -7.81 14.39 6.89
N LEU A 24 -7.84 13.11 6.52
CA LEU A 24 -6.89 12.55 5.54
C LEU A 24 -7.67 12.14 4.28
N ARG A 25 -7.13 12.50 3.12
CA ARG A 25 -7.60 11.92 1.88
C ARG A 25 -6.97 10.53 1.74
N SER A 26 -7.80 9.50 1.80
CA SER A 26 -7.37 8.12 1.61
C SER A 26 -6.86 7.89 0.18
N SER A 27 -6.16 6.78 -0.04
CA SER A 27 -5.64 6.41 -1.35
C SER A 27 -6.75 6.36 -2.40
N LEU A 28 -6.60 7.15 -3.44
CA LEU A 28 -7.52 7.26 -4.58
C LEU A 28 -6.74 7.19 -5.89
N SER A 29 -7.14 6.29 -6.77
CA SER A 29 -6.48 6.12 -8.06
C SER A 29 -6.86 7.25 -9.02
N ALA A 30 -5.88 8.02 -9.48
CA ALA A 30 -6.06 9.01 -10.53
C ALA A 30 -5.88 8.42 -11.94
N ARG A 31 -5.06 7.37 -12.09
CA ARG A 31 -4.71 6.73 -13.36
C ARG A 31 -4.23 7.73 -14.43
N VAL A 32 -3.33 8.61 -14.03
CA VAL A 32 -2.87 9.74 -14.87
C VAL A 32 -1.36 9.70 -15.12
N ASP A 33 -0.70 8.64 -14.68
CA ASP A 33 0.74 8.48 -14.86
C ASP A 33 1.06 7.75 -16.18
N ASN A 34 2.33 7.73 -16.56
CA ASN A 34 2.76 7.09 -17.79
C ASN A 34 2.80 5.57 -17.66
N TYR A 35 2.72 4.90 -18.80
CA TYR A 35 2.76 3.44 -18.91
C TYR A 35 4.06 2.83 -18.37
N ASP A 36 5.18 3.53 -18.51
CA ASP A 36 6.51 3.12 -18.04
C ASP A 36 6.72 3.28 -16.52
N GLY A 37 5.68 3.72 -15.82
CA GLY A 37 5.73 3.97 -14.37
C GLY A 37 6.36 5.31 -13.99
N SER A 38 6.68 6.17 -14.95
CA SER A 38 7.05 7.55 -14.65
C SER A 38 5.81 8.38 -14.31
N GLY A 39 5.96 9.26 -13.32
CA GLY A 39 4.87 10.16 -12.92
C GLY A 39 4.68 11.33 -13.88
N THR A 40 3.53 11.99 -13.80
CA THR A 40 3.15 13.09 -14.68
C THR A 40 2.82 14.36 -13.90
N GLN A 41 2.82 15.51 -14.59
CA GLN A 41 2.33 16.76 -14.02
C GLN A 41 0.84 16.68 -13.64
N TRP A 42 0.04 15.84 -14.33
CA TRP A 42 -1.36 15.59 -13.97
C TRP A 42 -1.50 14.99 -12.58
N ARG A 43 -0.61 14.04 -12.23
CA ARG A 43 -0.56 13.47 -10.88
C ARG A 43 -0.31 14.57 -9.85
N ILE A 44 0.67 15.42 -10.06
CA ILE A 44 1.01 16.53 -9.16
C ILE A 44 -0.20 17.45 -8.98
N ASN A 45 -0.83 17.87 -10.07
CA ASN A 45 -1.99 18.76 -10.04
C ASN A 45 -3.17 18.12 -9.30
N PHE A 46 -3.42 16.82 -9.53
CA PHE A 46 -4.48 16.07 -8.84
C PHE A 46 -4.25 16.05 -7.33
N GLU A 47 -3.04 15.73 -6.87
CA GLU A 47 -2.74 15.69 -5.43
C GLU A 47 -2.80 17.09 -4.78
N LYS A 48 -2.31 18.12 -5.46
CA LYS A 48 -2.36 19.51 -4.98
C LYS A 48 -3.78 19.98 -4.69
N THR A 49 -4.76 19.64 -5.51
CA THR A 49 -6.15 20.04 -5.32
C THR A 49 -6.68 19.71 -3.93
N PHE A 50 -6.30 18.55 -3.39
CA PHE A 50 -6.71 18.15 -2.04
C PHE A 50 -5.93 18.90 -0.95
N ALA A 51 -4.65 19.17 -1.16
CA ALA A 51 -3.84 19.96 -0.24
C ALA A 51 -4.37 21.38 -0.10
N GLU A 52 -4.72 22.02 -1.23
CA GLU A 52 -5.38 23.33 -1.31
C GLU A 52 -6.74 23.33 -0.61
N GLY A 53 -7.47 22.20 -0.65
CA GLY A 53 -8.72 21.98 0.08
C GLY A 53 -8.58 21.91 1.59
N GLY A 54 -7.36 21.94 2.14
CA GLY A 54 -7.09 22.08 3.57
C GLY A 54 -7.05 20.80 4.39
N VAL A 55 -6.95 19.61 3.77
CA VAL A 55 -6.76 18.34 4.48
C VAL A 55 -5.45 18.32 5.28
N GLY A 56 -5.40 17.56 6.37
CA GLY A 56 -4.21 17.39 7.20
C GLY A 56 -3.14 16.51 6.56
N GLY A 57 -3.58 15.57 5.72
CA GLY A 57 -2.67 14.69 5.00
C GLY A 57 -3.31 14.01 3.81
N LEU A 58 -2.46 13.53 2.92
CA LEU A 58 -2.82 12.78 1.72
C LEU A 58 -2.11 11.44 1.74
N ILE A 59 -2.83 10.38 1.39
CA ILE A 59 -2.25 9.09 1.08
C ILE A 59 -2.31 8.93 -0.44
N SER A 60 -1.17 8.64 -1.08
CA SER A 60 -1.09 8.48 -2.52
C SER A 60 -2.03 7.36 -3.03
N SER A 61 -2.25 7.29 -4.34
CA SER A 61 -2.78 6.07 -4.94
C SER A 61 -1.80 4.90 -4.75
N HIS A 62 -2.23 3.70 -5.12
CA HIS A 62 -1.36 2.53 -5.24
C HIS A 62 -0.07 2.86 -6.00
N VAL A 63 1.08 2.65 -5.36
CA VAL A 63 2.40 2.86 -5.95
C VAL A 63 3.12 1.51 -6.01
N PRO A 64 3.28 0.93 -7.21
CA PRO A 64 3.98 -0.34 -7.36
C PRO A 64 5.45 -0.24 -6.99
N ILE A 65 5.94 -1.25 -6.26
CA ILE A 65 7.35 -1.41 -5.89
C ILE A 65 8.13 -2.26 -6.90
N ASP A 66 7.45 -2.71 -7.94
CA ASP A 66 7.98 -3.57 -9.00
C ASP A 66 7.00 -3.54 -10.17
N LEU A 67 7.49 -3.65 -11.40
CA LEU A 67 6.66 -3.66 -12.61
C LEU A 67 5.51 -4.66 -12.54
N ARG A 68 5.77 -5.84 -12.00
CA ARG A 68 4.77 -6.92 -11.83
C ARG A 68 3.76 -6.64 -10.73
N GLY A 69 3.95 -5.57 -9.97
CA GLY A 69 3.09 -5.18 -8.85
C GLY A 69 1.96 -4.24 -9.23
N ARG A 70 1.84 -3.78 -10.47
CA ARG A 70 0.78 -2.86 -10.85
C ARG A 70 -0.55 -3.56 -11.05
N ILE A 71 -1.62 -2.86 -10.71
CA ILE A 71 -3.01 -3.33 -10.85
C ILE A 71 -3.52 -3.06 -12.27
N LEU A 72 -3.18 -1.91 -12.81
CA LEU A 72 -3.58 -1.37 -14.11
C LEU A 72 -2.44 -0.52 -14.67
N PRO A 73 -2.41 -0.22 -15.98
CA PRO A 73 -1.54 0.79 -16.54
C PRO A 73 -1.73 2.16 -15.86
N ASN A 74 -0.82 3.07 -16.06
CA ASN A 74 -0.93 4.46 -15.62
C ASN A 74 -0.85 4.68 -14.09
N TYR A 75 0.04 3.93 -13.43
CA TYR A 75 0.50 4.20 -12.07
C TYR A 75 1.98 4.57 -12.06
N ALA A 76 2.35 5.62 -11.31
CA ALA A 76 3.75 5.92 -11.04
C ALA A 76 4.33 4.90 -10.06
N PHE A 77 5.57 4.48 -10.30
CA PHE A 77 6.29 3.48 -9.52
C PHE A 77 7.27 4.12 -8.53
N ILE A 78 7.78 3.28 -7.61
CA ILE A 78 8.93 3.56 -6.75
C ILE A 78 9.89 2.36 -6.71
N ASP A 79 10.00 1.65 -7.83
CA ASP A 79 10.73 0.39 -7.98
C ASP A 79 12.25 0.57 -8.09
N ASP A 80 12.71 1.73 -8.55
CA ASP A 80 14.13 2.08 -8.63
C ASP A 80 14.42 3.54 -8.24
N ASP A 81 15.69 3.90 -8.13
CA ASP A 81 16.12 5.22 -7.65
C ASP A 81 15.83 6.34 -8.68
N THR A 82 15.62 6.04 -9.95
CA THR A 82 15.26 7.05 -10.99
C THR A 82 13.88 7.68 -10.76
N LYS A 83 13.05 7.06 -9.95
CA LYS A 83 11.72 7.55 -9.61
C LYS A 83 11.73 8.58 -8.46
N ILE A 84 12.84 8.68 -7.72
CA ILE A 84 12.92 9.52 -6.51
C ILE A 84 12.63 11.00 -6.83
N ASP A 85 13.23 11.56 -7.87
CA ASP A 85 13.10 12.98 -8.20
C ASP A 85 11.65 13.39 -8.48
N PHE A 86 10.88 12.53 -9.15
CA PHE A 86 9.45 12.77 -9.35
C PHE A 86 8.69 12.87 -8.02
N TRP A 87 8.91 11.92 -7.11
CA TRP A 87 8.23 11.90 -5.82
C TRP A 87 8.69 13.04 -4.90
N THR A 88 9.95 13.45 -5.00
CA THR A 88 10.47 14.66 -4.32
C THR A 88 9.72 15.90 -4.78
N ASN A 89 9.69 16.15 -6.09
CA ASN A 89 8.95 17.29 -6.66
C ASN A 89 7.46 17.26 -6.29
N LEU A 90 6.81 16.10 -6.35
CA LEU A 90 5.41 15.96 -5.97
C LEU A 90 5.21 16.33 -4.49
N GLY A 91 6.04 15.79 -3.59
CA GLY A 91 5.98 16.10 -2.16
C GLY A 91 6.12 17.60 -1.87
N GLU A 92 7.12 18.25 -2.48
CA GLU A 92 7.35 19.68 -2.36
C GLU A 92 6.14 20.50 -2.84
N GLN A 93 5.56 20.13 -3.99
CA GLN A 93 4.38 20.79 -4.54
C GLN A 93 3.13 20.64 -3.64
N VAL A 94 2.93 19.45 -3.07
CA VAL A 94 1.84 19.20 -2.11
C VAL A 94 2.06 19.98 -0.82
N HIS A 95 3.27 19.97 -0.26
CA HIS A 95 3.60 20.75 0.93
C HIS A 95 3.33 22.24 0.68
N LYS A 96 3.81 22.79 -0.43
CA LYS A 96 3.58 24.20 -0.80
C LYS A 96 2.10 24.51 -0.93
N ALA A 97 1.33 23.67 -1.62
CA ALA A 97 -0.11 23.85 -1.81
C ALA A 97 -0.89 23.79 -0.50
N GLY A 98 -0.41 23.03 0.49
CA GLY A 98 -0.98 22.91 1.83
C GLY A 98 -0.39 23.84 2.89
N ASP A 99 0.27 24.94 2.51
CA ASP A 99 0.95 25.91 3.39
C ASP A 99 1.99 25.28 4.33
N GLY A 100 2.72 24.27 3.85
CA GLY A 100 3.69 23.50 4.62
C GLY A 100 3.08 22.55 5.66
N ARG A 101 1.76 22.52 5.79
CA ARG A 101 1.05 21.80 6.86
C ARG A 101 0.27 20.56 6.39
N CYS A 102 0.16 20.33 5.09
CA CYS A 102 -0.39 19.09 4.54
C CYS A 102 0.72 18.04 4.41
N LYS A 103 0.52 16.86 4.98
CA LYS A 103 1.49 15.76 4.95
C LYS A 103 1.19 14.79 3.80
N TYR A 104 2.24 14.19 3.23
CA TYR A 104 2.10 13.25 2.12
C TYR A 104 2.69 11.89 2.44
N PHE A 105 1.82 10.88 2.45
CA PHE A 105 2.17 9.48 2.74
C PHE A 105 2.12 8.68 1.43
N LEU A 106 3.18 7.95 1.11
CA LEU A 106 3.22 7.12 -0.09
C LEU A 106 2.68 5.72 0.21
N GLN A 107 1.61 5.32 -0.49
CA GLN A 107 1.08 3.96 -0.39
C GLN A 107 1.88 3.01 -1.28
N ILE A 108 2.84 2.28 -0.70
CA ILE A 108 3.60 1.26 -1.41
C ILE A 108 2.85 -0.06 -1.45
N SER A 109 2.87 -0.73 -2.60
CA SER A 109 2.01 -1.87 -2.83
C SER A 109 2.54 -2.85 -3.89
N TYR A 110 1.95 -4.04 -3.88
CA TYR A 110 2.13 -5.06 -4.91
C TYR A 110 0.79 -5.79 -5.11
N SER A 111 0.32 -5.88 -6.35
CA SER A 111 -1.02 -6.38 -6.67
C SER A 111 -1.22 -7.88 -6.41
N GLY A 112 -0.13 -8.65 -6.41
CA GLY A 112 -0.25 -10.10 -6.28
C GLY A 112 -0.91 -10.73 -7.50
N ARG A 113 -1.84 -11.65 -7.28
CA ARG A 113 -2.62 -12.30 -8.35
C ARG A 113 -3.57 -11.37 -9.12
N GLN A 114 -3.78 -10.15 -8.62
CA GLN A 114 -4.52 -9.09 -9.32
C GLN A 114 -3.62 -8.22 -10.21
N GLN A 115 -2.48 -8.76 -10.64
CA GLN A 115 -1.56 -8.09 -11.54
C GLN A 115 -2.25 -7.72 -12.86
N ASP A 116 -1.97 -6.51 -13.36
CA ASP A 116 -2.40 -6.08 -14.68
C ASP A 116 -1.82 -6.99 -15.77
N ASN A 117 -2.68 -7.53 -16.59
CA ASN A 117 -2.30 -8.37 -17.75
C ASN A 117 -2.42 -7.64 -19.08
N ALA A 118 -2.98 -6.45 -19.09
CA ALA A 118 -3.10 -5.66 -20.31
C ALA A 118 -1.75 -5.09 -20.77
N GLY A 119 -0.76 -5.08 -19.86
CA GLY A 119 0.59 -4.62 -20.18
C GLY A 119 1.41 -5.66 -20.93
N ILE A 120 2.07 -5.24 -22.01
CA ILE A 120 2.92 -6.11 -22.84
C ILE A 120 4.00 -6.83 -22.02
N GLU A 121 4.55 -6.18 -21.01
CA GLU A 121 5.57 -6.74 -20.13
C GLU A 121 5.03 -7.79 -19.18
N ASN A 122 3.77 -7.66 -18.78
CA ASN A 122 3.16 -8.51 -17.75
C ASN A 122 2.55 -9.80 -18.30
N TRP A 123 2.16 -9.85 -19.57
CA TRP A 123 1.53 -11.03 -20.13
C TRP A 123 2.46 -12.26 -20.17
N LYS A 124 3.78 -12.05 -20.14
CA LYS A 124 4.79 -13.11 -20.10
C LYS A 124 5.13 -13.60 -18.72
N SER A 125 4.64 -12.94 -17.67
CA SER A 125 5.01 -13.29 -16.29
C SER A 125 3.78 -13.70 -15.49
N THR A 126 3.82 -14.89 -14.92
CA THR A 126 2.79 -15.36 -14.01
C THR A 126 2.73 -14.50 -12.76
N PRO A 127 1.56 -13.98 -12.36
CA PRO A 127 1.40 -13.22 -11.13
C PRO A 127 1.86 -14.01 -9.90
N LEU A 128 2.50 -13.33 -8.95
CA LEU A 128 3.00 -13.92 -7.72
C LEU A 128 2.00 -13.71 -6.58
N SER A 129 1.69 -14.75 -5.82
CA SER A 129 0.70 -14.73 -4.75
C SER A 129 1.09 -15.67 -3.60
N SER A 130 0.26 -15.75 -2.58
CA SER A 130 0.31 -16.83 -1.59
C SER A 130 -0.24 -18.16 -2.12
N THR A 131 -0.93 -18.16 -3.26
CA THR A 131 -1.71 -19.28 -3.80
C THR A 131 -1.60 -19.37 -5.32
N SER A 132 -1.94 -20.53 -5.86
CA SER A 132 -2.16 -20.75 -7.29
C SER A 132 -3.64 -20.64 -7.71
N GLN A 133 -4.54 -20.29 -6.79
CA GLN A 133 -5.94 -20.06 -7.10
C GLN A 133 -6.11 -18.80 -7.94
N GLY A 134 -7.04 -18.87 -8.92
CA GLY A 134 -7.37 -17.72 -9.77
C GLY A 134 -8.00 -16.56 -9.01
N ASP A 135 -7.79 -15.36 -9.52
CA ASP A 135 -8.53 -14.20 -9.09
C ASP A 135 -9.86 -14.11 -9.81
N TYR A 136 -10.94 -13.85 -9.07
CA TYR A 136 -12.29 -13.77 -9.68
C TYR A 136 -12.49 -12.50 -10.49
N PHE A 137 -11.79 -11.45 -10.13
CA PHE A 137 -11.98 -10.13 -10.74
C PHE A 137 -11.39 -10.07 -12.14
N GLN A 138 -10.23 -10.67 -12.33
CA GLN A 138 -9.47 -10.60 -13.58
C GLN A 138 -9.38 -11.95 -14.31
N GLY A 139 -9.88 -13.02 -13.70
CA GLY A 139 -9.84 -14.36 -14.29
C GLY A 139 -8.44 -14.96 -14.43
N ILE A 140 -7.45 -14.37 -13.78
CA ILE A 140 -6.04 -14.73 -13.93
C ILE A 140 -5.64 -15.74 -12.85
N ARG A 141 -4.84 -16.71 -13.23
CA ARG A 141 -4.18 -17.61 -12.29
C ARG A 141 -2.76 -17.11 -12.01
N GLY A 142 -2.49 -16.85 -10.75
CA GLY A 142 -1.14 -16.67 -10.25
C GLY A 142 -0.46 -17.99 -9.92
N ARG A 143 0.72 -17.91 -9.33
CA ARG A 143 1.37 -19.03 -8.64
C ARG A 143 1.77 -18.63 -7.24
N ALA A 144 1.83 -19.59 -6.35
CA ALA A 144 2.38 -19.38 -5.02
C ALA A 144 3.87 -19.01 -5.12
N MET A 145 4.27 -18.00 -4.35
CA MET A 145 5.67 -17.59 -4.22
C MET A 145 6.48 -18.69 -3.52
N GLU A 146 7.70 -18.91 -3.99
CA GLU A 146 8.70 -19.69 -3.26
C GLU A 146 9.21 -18.90 -2.04
N LEU A 147 9.80 -19.61 -1.05
CA LEU A 147 10.31 -18.95 0.16
C LEU A 147 11.36 -17.88 -0.15
N ALA A 148 12.24 -18.14 -1.11
CA ALA A 148 13.23 -17.17 -1.57
C ALA A 148 12.60 -15.93 -2.19
N GLU A 149 11.48 -16.09 -2.94
CA GLU A 149 10.76 -14.98 -3.55
C GLU A 149 10.03 -14.13 -2.50
N ILE A 150 9.50 -14.75 -1.43
CA ILE A 150 8.91 -14.00 -0.31
C ILE A 150 9.99 -13.11 0.33
N LYS A 151 11.19 -13.65 0.59
CA LYS A 151 12.31 -12.86 1.14
C LYS A 151 12.75 -11.74 0.21
N ALA A 152 12.83 -12.01 -1.09
CA ALA A 152 13.12 -10.98 -2.08
C ALA A 152 12.04 -9.89 -2.13
N MET A 153 10.76 -10.26 -1.96
CA MET A 153 9.66 -9.30 -1.92
C MET A 153 9.71 -8.42 -0.66
N VAL A 154 10.05 -8.99 0.50
CA VAL A 154 10.32 -8.19 1.73
C VAL A 154 11.41 -7.16 1.44
N ALA A 155 12.52 -7.57 0.84
CA ALA A 155 13.61 -6.65 0.50
C ALA A 155 13.18 -5.53 -0.47
N LYS A 156 12.30 -5.82 -1.45
CA LYS A 156 11.74 -4.80 -2.35
C LYS A 156 10.88 -3.77 -1.62
N PHE A 157 10.04 -4.19 -0.68
CA PHE A 157 9.27 -3.26 0.16
C PHE A 157 10.18 -2.37 1.00
N VAL A 158 11.23 -2.92 1.60
CA VAL A 158 12.21 -2.16 2.37
C VAL A 158 12.96 -1.16 1.47
N ALA A 159 13.39 -1.57 0.29
CA ALA A 159 14.05 -0.68 -0.67
C ALA A 159 13.13 0.46 -1.13
N ALA A 160 11.84 0.17 -1.38
CA ALA A 160 10.85 1.18 -1.71
C ALA A 160 10.66 2.18 -0.54
N ALA A 161 10.59 1.69 0.70
CA ALA A 161 10.51 2.54 1.90
C ALA A 161 11.71 3.48 2.03
N ILE A 162 12.93 3.00 1.73
CA ILE A 162 14.14 3.83 1.71
C ILE A 162 14.02 4.93 0.65
N ARG A 163 13.48 4.62 -0.54
CA ARG A 163 13.26 5.64 -1.59
C ARG A 163 12.23 6.68 -1.17
N VAL A 164 11.15 6.28 -0.48
CA VAL A 164 10.17 7.22 0.10
C VAL A 164 10.84 8.22 1.02
N LYS A 165 11.75 7.75 1.87
CA LYS A 165 12.54 8.61 2.76
C LYS A 165 13.47 9.54 1.99
N LYS A 166 14.21 9.00 1.00
CA LYS A 166 15.10 9.79 0.12
C LYS A 166 14.33 10.88 -0.64
N ALA A 167 13.09 10.61 -1.04
CA ALA A 167 12.21 11.57 -1.69
C ALA A 167 11.68 12.67 -0.73
N GLY A 168 12.00 12.64 0.55
CA GLY A 168 11.57 13.65 1.53
C GLY A 168 10.09 13.62 1.86
N LEU A 169 9.41 12.50 1.63
CA LEU A 169 7.99 12.33 1.95
C LEU A 169 7.78 12.05 3.44
N ASP A 170 6.58 12.34 3.95
CA ASP A 170 6.29 12.36 5.38
C ASP A 170 6.03 10.98 6.00
N GLY A 171 5.72 9.95 5.20
CA GLY A 171 5.48 8.62 5.72
C GLY A 171 5.09 7.61 4.64
N ILE A 172 4.81 6.41 5.09
CA ILE A 172 4.53 5.24 4.25
C ILE A 172 3.20 4.64 4.66
N GLU A 173 2.38 4.21 3.69
CA GLU A 173 1.28 3.29 3.92
C GLU A 173 1.55 1.96 3.22
N LEU A 174 1.49 0.85 3.95
CA LEU A 174 1.48 -0.50 3.40
C LEU A 174 0.05 -0.87 2.97
N HIS A 175 -0.12 -1.20 1.70
CA HIS A 175 -1.44 -1.53 1.18
C HIS A 175 -1.82 -2.99 1.47
N SER A 176 -2.41 -3.23 2.63
CA SER A 176 -2.88 -4.54 3.08
C SER A 176 -4.41 -4.70 3.00
N GLY A 177 -5.02 -4.07 2.02
CA GLY A 177 -6.45 -4.15 1.73
C GLY A 177 -6.75 -4.57 0.30
N ASN A 178 -8.03 -4.58 -0.07
CA ASN A 178 -8.54 -4.72 -1.43
C ASN A 178 -8.16 -6.04 -2.16
N GLY A 179 -7.73 -7.07 -1.43
CA GLY A 179 -7.37 -8.36 -2.03
C GLY A 179 -5.97 -8.41 -2.67
N TYR A 180 -5.11 -7.40 -2.46
CA TYR A 180 -3.74 -7.38 -2.98
C TYR A 180 -2.79 -8.27 -2.18
N LEU A 181 -1.49 -8.24 -2.47
CA LEU A 181 -0.55 -9.26 -2.02
C LEU A 181 -0.62 -9.54 -0.51
N PHE A 182 -0.60 -8.52 0.35
CA PHE A 182 -0.70 -8.74 1.79
C PHE A 182 -2.03 -9.41 2.18
N THR A 183 -3.16 -8.95 1.62
CA THR A 183 -4.46 -9.60 1.84
C THR A 183 -4.45 -11.05 1.39
N GLN A 184 -3.77 -11.36 0.27
CA GLN A 184 -3.66 -12.74 -0.23
C GLN A 184 -2.92 -13.65 0.75
N PHE A 185 -1.94 -13.13 1.48
CA PHE A 185 -1.30 -13.89 2.57
C PHE A 185 -2.16 -13.95 3.84
N LEU A 186 -2.85 -12.87 4.20
CA LEU A 186 -3.65 -12.78 5.43
C LEU A 186 -4.93 -13.63 5.38
N SER A 187 -5.60 -13.68 4.22
CA SER A 187 -6.91 -14.31 4.08
C SER A 187 -6.84 -15.83 4.15
N ALA A 188 -7.57 -16.42 5.08
CA ALA A 188 -7.72 -17.87 5.18
C ALA A 188 -8.44 -18.49 3.97
N ALA A 189 -9.19 -17.71 3.20
CA ALA A 189 -9.87 -18.17 1.99
C ALA A 189 -8.95 -18.21 0.75
N ILE A 190 -7.86 -17.44 0.79
CA ILE A 190 -6.94 -17.29 -0.34
C ILE A 190 -5.64 -18.06 -0.09
N ASN A 191 -5.08 -17.94 1.10
CA ASN A 191 -3.80 -18.52 1.48
C ASN A 191 -3.95 -20.02 1.79
N ASP A 192 -3.60 -20.84 0.82
CA ASP A 192 -3.61 -22.31 0.93
C ASP A 192 -2.22 -22.92 1.21
N ARG A 193 -1.26 -22.09 1.65
CA ARG A 193 0.10 -22.53 1.98
C ARG A 193 0.12 -23.45 3.21
N THR A 194 1.03 -24.41 3.17
CA THR A 194 1.27 -25.36 4.27
C THR A 194 2.61 -25.11 4.98
N ASP A 195 3.36 -24.10 4.54
CA ASP A 195 4.62 -23.69 5.15
C ASP A 195 4.40 -22.61 6.24
N GLN A 196 5.50 -22.02 6.71
CA GLN A 196 5.50 -21.01 7.77
C GLN A 196 4.74 -19.71 7.45
N TYR A 197 4.24 -19.52 6.22
CA TYR A 197 3.43 -18.36 5.80
C TYR A 197 1.95 -18.71 5.62
N GLY A 198 1.50 -19.92 5.98
CA GLY A 198 0.13 -20.38 5.85
C GLY A 198 -0.42 -21.04 7.11
N GLY A 199 -1.71 -21.39 7.09
CA GLY A 199 -2.41 -22.02 8.20
C GLY A 199 -2.84 -21.02 9.28
N SER A 200 -2.16 -20.97 10.42
CA SER A 200 -2.53 -20.09 11.55
C SER A 200 -2.47 -18.61 11.18
N LEU A 201 -3.26 -17.77 11.88
CA LEU A 201 -3.24 -16.33 11.67
C LEU A 201 -1.83 -15.75 11.83
N ALA A 202 -1.07 -16.19 12.82
CA ALA A 202 0.30 -15.75 13.04
C ALA A 202 1.21 -16.04 11.84
N ASN A 203 1.06 -17.22 11.23
CA ASN A 203 1.80 -17.57 10.01
C ASN A 203 1.36 -16.75 8.80
N ARG A 204 0.04 -16.54 8.63
CA ARG A 204 -0.49 -15.71 7.55
C ARG A 204 -0.07 -14.24 7.67
N PHE A 205 0.07 -13.73 8.90
CA PHE A 205 0.56 -12.39 9.19
C PHE A 205 2.08 -12.25 9.01
N ARG A 206 2.84 -13.33 9.03
CA ARG A 206 4.32 -13.34 9.00
C ARG A 206 4.91 -12.50 7.87
N PHE A 207 4.36 -12.57 6.66
CA PHE A 207 4.88 -11.79 5.53
C PHE A 207 4.76 -10.28 5.78
N LEU A 208 3.61 -9.80 6.24
CA LEU A 208 3.41 -8.39 6.58
C LEU A 208 4.32 -7.98 7.74
N ARG A 209 4.45 -8.82 8.77
CA ARG A 209 5.35 -8.60 9.91
C ARG A 209 6.79 -8.45 9.45
N GLU A 210 7.31 -9.33 8.60
CA GLU A 210 8.68 -9.25 8.10
C GLU A 210 8.94 -7.97 7.29
N VAL A 211 7.95 -7.45 6.57
CA VAL A 211 8.05 -6.16 5.89
C VAL A 211 8.11 -5.02 6.91
N ILE A 212 7.23 -5.01 7.90
CA ILE A 212 7.23 -3.99 8.98
C ILE A 212 8.58 -4.01 9.72
N ASP A 213 9.02 -5.18 10.17
CA ASP A 213 10.27 -5.35 10.91
C ASP A 213 11.47 -4.93 10.05
N GLY A 214 11.48 -5.30 8.76
CA GLY A 214 12.52 -4.91 7.82
C GLY A 214 12.61 -3.39 7.60
N ILE A 215 11.47 -2.71 7.50
CA ILE A 215 11.43 -1.24 7.41
C ILE A 215 11.93 -0.61 8.71
N ARG A 216 11.47 -1.08 9.87
CA ARG A 216 11.87 -0.58 11.20
C ARG A 216 13.34 -0.86 11.55
N ALA A 217 13.95 -1.87 10.95
CA ALA A 217 15.37 -2.17 11.10
C ALA A 217 16.28 -1.14 10.41
N VAL A 218 15.78 -0.36 9.46
CA VAL A 218 16.52 0.73 8.81
C VAL A 218 16.53 1.94 9.74
N PRO A 219 17.72 2.42 10.21
CA PRO A 219 17.81 3.48 11.22
C PRO A 219 17.00 4.74 10.84
N ASP A 220 17.10 5.20 9.60
CA ASP A 220 16.45 6.42 9.11
C ASP A 220 14.91 6.30 8.98
N LEU A 221 14.37 5.08 9.02
CA LEU A 221 12.94 4.79 8.92
C LEU A 221 12.32 4.43 10.27
N ARG A 222 13.12 4.32 11.34
CA ARG A 222 12.63 3.84 12.65
C ARG A 222 11.45 4.63 13.17
N ASP A 223 11.51 5.95 13.10
CA ASP A 223 10.49 6.86 13.63
C ASP A 223 9.57 7.44 12.55
N MET A 224 9.82 7.09 11.28
CA MET A 224 8.98 7.53 10.16
C MET A 224 7.57 6.94 10.30
N PRO A 225 6.50 7.72 10.08
CA PRO A 225 5.14 7.19 10.05
C PRO A 225 5.01 5.98 9.12
N LEU A 226 4.58 4.86 9.66
CA LEU A 226 4.28 3.64 8.92
C LEU A 226 2.85 3.25 9.23
N ILE A 227 1.98 3.42 8.25
CA ILE A 227 0.56 3.13 8.31
C ILE A 227 0.32 1.78 7.64
N VAL A 228 -0.61 1.00 8.17
CA VAL A 228 -1.07 -0.23 7.53
C VAL A 228 -2.55 -0.09 7.18
N LYS A 229 -2.88 -0.12 5.89
CA LYS A 229 -4.27 -0.17 5.44
C LYS A 229 -4.77 -1.61 5.48
N LEU A 230 -5.76 -1.88 6.31
CA LEU A 230 -6.38 -3.20 6.45
C LEU A 230 -7.80 -3.21 5.89
N SER A 231 -8.24 -4.34 5.37
CA SER A 231 -9.66 -4.64 5.21
C SER A 231 -10.22 -5.08 6.56
N GLY A 232 -11.31 -4.46 7.01
CA GLY A 232 -11.96 -4.86 8.27
C GLY A 232 -12.52 -6.28 8.20
N MET A 233 -12.99 -6.68 7.02
CA MET A 233 -13.43 -8.04 6.71
C MET A 233 -13.21 -8.26 5.22
N ASP A 234 -12.81 -9.45 4.80
CA ASP A 234 -12.80 -9.80 3.39
C ASP A 234 -13.89 -10.84 3.08
N HIS A 235 -14.52 -10.65 1.92
CA HIS A 235 -15.60 -11.49 1.43
C HIS A 235 -15.16 -12.17 0.14
N HIS A 236 -14.35 -13.19 0.26
CA HIS A 236 -13.92 -13.99 -0.87
C HIS A 236 -15.10 -14.84 -1.39
N ASN A 237 -15.35 -14.82 -2.70
CA ASN A 237 -16.46 -15.51 -3.34
C ASN A 237 -17.86 -15.05 -2.90
N ALA A 238 -18.13 -13.78 -3.03
CA ALA A 238 -19.45 -13.19 -2.73
C ALA A 238 -20.64 -13.87 -3.44
N ILE A 239 -20.41 -14.63 -4.52
CA ILE A 239 -21.43 -15.42 -5.23
C ILE A 239 -21.95 -16.57 -4.34
N PHE A 240 -21.15 -17.05 -3.40
CA PHE A 240 -21.54 -18.13 -2.48
C PHE A 240 -21.28 -17.70 -1.03
N PRO A 241 -22.09 -16.78 -0.48
CA PRO A 241 -21.86 -16.20 0.85
C PRO A 241 -21.78 -17.24 1.98
N TRP A 242 -22.45 -18.40 1.83
CA TRP A 242 -22.37 -19.50 2.78
C TRP A 242 -21.05 -20.31 2.73
N LYS A 243 -20.24 -20.14 1.70
CA LYS A 243 -18.89 -20.73 1.58
C LYS A 243 -17.77 -19.75 1.91
N GLN A 244 -18.16 -18.54 2.24
CA GLN A 244 -17.24 -17.46 2.47
C GLN A 244 -16.39 -17.69 3.72
N ARG A 245 -15.07 -17.60 3.59
CA ARG A 245 -14.10 -17.76 4.65
C ARG A 245 -12.90 -16.86 4.45
N GLY A 246 -13.17 -15.57 4.26
CA GLY A 246 -12.12 -14.55 4.27
C GLY A 246 -11.59 -14.30 5.68
N THR A 247 -10.92 -13.18 5.85
CA THR A 247 -10.48 -12.69 7.17
C THR A 247 -11.71 -12.10 7.90
N PRO A 248 -12.14 -12.67 9.02
CA PRO A 248 -13.23 -12.09 9.83
C PRO A 248 -12.74 -10.86 10.59
N ILE A 249 -13.69 -10.08 11.13
CA ILE A 249 -13.37 -8.84 11.83
C ILE A 249 -12.47 -9.06 13.05
N GLU A 250 -12.63 -10.15 13.75
CA GLU A 250 -11.85 -10.51 14.93
C GLU A 250 -10.38 -10.70 14.59
N GLU A 251 -10.09 -11.38 13.47
CA GLU A 251 -8.72 -11.53 12.97
C GLU A 251 -8.15 -10.19 12.50
N SER A 252 -8.95 -9.33 11.85
CA SER A 252 -8.50 -8.00 11.42
C SER A 252 -8.15 -7.11 12.61
N VAL A 253 -8.93 -7.15 13.69
CA VAL A 253 -8.61 -6.48 14.96
C VAL A 253 -7.30 -7.03 15.55
N GLN A 254 -7.13 -8.35 15.55
CA GLN A 254 -5.89 -8.97 16.05
C GLN A 254 -4.68 -8.56 15.21
N ILE A 255 -4.81 -8.50 13.88
CA ILE A 255 -3.75 -8.02 12.98
C ILE A 255 -3.42 -6.55 13.28
N ALA A 256 -4.44 -5.70 13.47
CA ALA A 256 -4.24 -4.30 13.82
C ALA A 256 -3.41 -4.14 15.10
N ASN A 257 -3.77 -4.89 16.16
CA ASN A 257 -3.03 -4.89 17.43
C ASN A 257 -1.57 -5.39 17.26
N TRP A 258 -1.32 -6.29 16.32
CA TRP A 258 0.06 -6.77 16.04
C TRP A 258 0.89 -5.77 15.21
N CYS A 259 0.23 -4.81 14.55
CA CYS A 259 0.90 -3.74 13.79
C CYS A 259 1.33 -2.56 14.68
N GLU A 260 0.75 -2.43 15.89
CA GLU A 260 1.13 -1.43 16.90
C GLU A 260 2.43 -1.82 17.60
#